data_3d9250253f0255ce005f132cbbf92be4
#
_entry.id   3d9250253f0255ce005f132cbbf92be4
#
_cell.length_a   1.000
_cell.length_b   1.000
_cell.length_c   1.000
_cell.angle_alpha   90.00
_cell.angle_beta   90.00
_cell.angle_gamma   90.00
#
_symmetry.space_group_name_H-M   'P 1'
#
loop_
_entity.id
_entity.type
_entity.pdbx_description
1 polymer ?
#
loop_
_entity_poly.entity_id
_entity_poly.type
_entity_poly.pdbx_seq_one_letter_code
_entity_poly.pdbx_strand_id
1 'polypeptide(L)'
;MVLGAALGTLVLAGAAQAQSSMSANAKPPAFTAPPSAPAMPPSQPSADSQAVLDAMMRLGSKPVETLTPAQARVNPSFSDGVMAVMKQQGMSTAPDPSVETHDYPYGGDPMQKVRVYRPKGVSPRSKLPLIVYYHGGGWVIADLMTYDSTPRTMAKQLNAVVVSVEYRHAPEHKFPAQHDDANQAYDYALREAGKWGADITKVMTAGESAGGNLAVNAALHARDRRMTMPVGVLSVYPIATSDPATPSKISNGNAKPLNTATLMWFSHYVTNSPSEMMDPRWDLTKANLRGLPPVIIVNAEIDPLRDDGAALEQALRDAGVPVQRRIFPGVTHEFFGAGKVIRSAYDAEAYAIALARTALGQ
;
A
#
# COMPACT_ATOMS: atom_id res chain seq x y z
N MET A 1 -67.01 -8.29 -44.72
CA MET A 1 -65.73 -7.58 -44.74
C MET A 1 -65.17 -7.69 -43.39
N VAL A 2 -64.21 -8.63 -43.17
CA VAL A 2 -63.55 -8.88 -41.90
C VAL A 2 -62.06 -8.73 -42.17
N LEU A 3 -61.45 -7.73 -41.59
CA LEU A 3 -59.96 -7.60 -41.56
C LEU A 3 -59.41 -8.36 -40.38
N GLY A 4 -58.59 -9.34 -40.68
CA GLY A 4 -57.75 -10.05 -39.65
C GLY A 4 -56.51 -9.27 -39.33
N ALA A 5 -56.23 -9.08 -38.02
CA ALA A 5 -55.00 -8.56 -37.50
C ALA A 5 -54.10 -9.72 -37.11
N ALA A 6 -52.90 -9.79 -37.70
CA ALA A 6 -51.87 -10.76 -37.33
C ALA A 6 -51.02 -10.19 -36.17
N LEU A 7 -51.00 -10.89 -35.03
CA LEU A 7 -50.05 -10.65 -33.94
C LEU A 7 -48.69 -11.29 -34.28
N GLY A 8 -47.68 -10.46 -34.44
CA GLY A 8 -46.32 -10.88 -34.51
C GLY A 8 -45.71 -11.05 -33.10
N THR A 9 -45.38 -12.25 -32.70
CA THR A 9 -44.66 -12.56 -31.48
C THR A 9 -43.18 -12.24 -31.65
N LEU A 10 -42.69 -11.24 -30.92
CA LEU A 10 -41.28 -10.90 -30.83
C LEU A 10 -40.61 -11.85 -29.81
N VAL A 11 -39.77 -12.76 -30.31
CA VAL A 11 -38.93 -13.62 -29.46
C VAL A 11 -37.73 -12.79 -29.07
N LEU A 12 -37.65 -12.36 -27.81
CA LEU A 12 -36.44 -11.81 -27.19
C LEU A 12 -35.48 -12.98 -26.88
N ALA A 13 -34.45 -13.11 -27.71
CA ALA A 13 -33.30 -13.95 -27.39
C ALA A 13 -32.49 -13.29 -26.29
N GLY A 14 -32.61 -13.76 -25.07
CA GLY A 14 -31.75 -13.39 -23.95
C GLY A 14 -30.35 -13.93 -24.19
N ALA A 15 -29.39 -13.04 -24.45
CA ALA A 15 -27.98 -13.35 -24.40
C ALA A 15 -27.60 -13.57 -22.93
N ALA A 16 -27.52 -14.81 -22.50
CA ALA A 16 -26.88 -15.19 -21.23
C ALA A 16 -25.40 -14.87 -21.35
N GLN A 17 -24.95 -13.76 -20.75
CA GLN A 17 -23.54 -13.52 -20.50
C GLN A 17 -23.04 -14.59 -19.52
N ALA A 18 -22.27 -15.53 -20.03
CA ALA A 18 -21.48 -16.45 -19.21
C ALA A 18 -20.43 -15.61 -18.47
N GLN A 19 -20.72 -15.20 -17.24
CA GLN A 19 -19.68 -14.76 -16.30
C GLN A 19 -18.84 -16.01 -16.00
N SER A 20 -17.66 -16.08 -16.65
CA SER A 20 -16.64 -17.04 -16.29
C SER A 20 -16.14 -16.66 -14.90
N SER A 21 -16.66 -17.32 -13.86
CA SER A 21 -16.11 -17.27 -12.52
C SER A 21 -14.71 -17.87 -12.56
N MET A 22 -13.68 -17.03 -12.68
CA MET A 22 -12.31 -17.47 -12.49
C MET A 22 -12.18 -17.95 -11.04
N SER A 23 -11.88 -19.22 -10.87
CA SER A 23 -11.66 -19.80 -9.55
C SER A 23 -10.56 -19.03 -8.82
N ALA A 24 -10.84 -18.53 -7.61
CA ALA A 24 -9.88 -17.84 -6.74
C ALA A 24 -8.60 -18.68 -6.44
N ASN A 25 -8.64 -19.97 -6.76
CA ASN A 25 -7.54 -20.93 -6.57
C ASN A 25 -6.83 -21.32 -7.88
N ALA A 26 -7.12 -20.68 -9.02
CA ALA A 26 -6.42 -20.97 -10.26
C ALA A 26 -4.98 -20.49 -10.21
N LYS A 27 -4.02 -21.33 -10.62
CA LYS A 27 -2.61 -20.95 -10.75
C LYS A 27 -2.49 -19.89 -11.85
N PRO A 28 -1.76 -18.79 -11.60
CA PRO A 28 -1.59 -17.75 -12.62
C PRO A 28 -0.86 -18.28 -13.85
N PRO A 29 -1.08 -17.69 -15.05
CA PRO A 29 -0.28 -18.00 -16.23
C PRO A 29 1.19 -17.66 -15.96
N ALA A 30 2.12 -18.38 -16.56
CA ALA A 30 3.55 -18.09 -16.46
C ALA A 30 3.85 -16.74 -17.12
N PHE A 31 4.22 -15.75 -16.34
CA PHE A 31 4.63 -14.44 -16.84
C PHE A 31 6.12 -14.46 -17.15
N THR A 32 6.49 -14.12 -18.38
CA THR A 32 7.88 -13.92 -18.79
C THR A 32 8.19 -12.43 -18.75
N ALA A 33 9.28 -12.04 -18.10
CA ALA A 33 9.75 -10.66 -18.10
C ALA A 33 10.14 -10.22 -19.53
N PRO A 34 9.90 -8.95 -19.92
CA PRO A 34 10.36 -8.43 -21.19
C PRO A 34 11.90 -8.47 -21.28
N PRO A 35 12.49 -8.59 -22.50
CA PRO A 35 13.94 -8.63 -22.66
C PRO A 35 14.59 -7.34 -22.18
N SER A 36 15.63 -7.47 -21.35
CA SER A 36 16.36 -6.36 -20.72
C SER A 36 17.26 -5.61 -21.70
N ALA A 37 17.25 -4.28 -21.63
CA ALA A 37 18.31 -3.42 -22.16
C ALA A 37 19.64 -3.67 -21.39
N PRO A 38 20.83 -3.37 -21.97
CA PRO A 38 22.10 -3.54 -21.29
C PRO A 38 22.12 -2.66 -20.02
N ALA A 39 22.04 -3.32 -18.88
CA ALA A 39 21.92 -2.67 -17.57
C ALA A 39 23.30 -2.47 -16.95
N MET A 40 23.46 -1.35 -16.21
CA MET A 40 24.47 -1.29 -15.16
C MET A 40 24.30 -2.50 -14.22
N PRO A 41 25.39 -3.03 -13.64
CA PRO A 41 25.27 -4.15 -12.72
C PRO A 41 24.24 -3.79 -11.63
N PRO A 42 23.29 -4.69 -11.33
CA PRO A 42 22.26 -4.40 -10.33
C PRO A 42 22.94 -4.10 -9.00
N SER A 43 22.47 -3.04 -8.33
CA SER A 43 22.88 -2.74 -6.95
C SER A 43 22.61 -3.96 -6.07
N GLN A 44 23.57 -4.29 -5.18
CA GLN A 44 23.41 -5.41 -4.27
C GLN A 44 22.79 -4.92 -2.96
N PRO A 45 21.94 -5.72 -2.31
CA PRO A 45 21.46 -5.41 -0.96
C PRO A 45 22.62 -5.23 0.02
N SER A 46 22.49 -4.28 0.95
CA SER A 46 23.40 -4.19 2.10
C SER A 46 23.39 -5.49 2.91
N ALA A 47 24.45 -5.76 3.66
CA ALA A 47 24.58 -7.01 4.40
C ALA A 47 23.42 -7.26 5.38
N ASP A 48 22.91 -6.23 6.03
CA ASP A 48 21.75 -6.29 6.92
C ASP A 48 20.43 -6.54 6.17
N SER A 49 20.24 -5.89 5.01
CA SER A 49 19.11 -6.15 4.13
C SER A 49 19.14 -7.58 3.57
N GLN A 50 20.32 -8.05 3.13
CA GLN A 50 20.50 -9.42 2.64
C GLN A 50 20.22 -10.46 3.75
N ALA A 51 20.62 -10.18 4.98
CA ALA A 51 20.37 -11.08 6.12
C ALA A 51 18.85 -11.30 6.35
N VAL A 52 18.01 -10.28 6.14
CA VAL A 52 16.55 -10.40 6.23
C VAL A 52 16.01 -11.23 5.07
N LEU A 53 16.45 -10.99 3.83
CA LEU A 53 16.05 -11.78 2.66
C LEU A 53 16.44 -13.26 2.84
N ASP A 54 17.64 -13.54 3.33
CA ASP A 54 18.09 -14.91 3.62
C ASP A 54 17.27 -15.57 4.72
N ALA A 55 16.90 -14.82 5.76
CA ALA A 55 16.04 -15.31 6.82
C ALA A 55 14.64 -15.67 6.29
N MET A 56 14.05 -14.82 5.47
CA MET A 56 12.78 -15.09 4.79
C MET A 56 12.85 -16.36 3.93
N MET A 57 13.93 -16.54 3.17
CA MET A 57 14.17 -17.77 2.39
C MET A 57 14.30 -19.02 3.26
N ARG A 58 15.03 -18.93 4.40
CA ARG A 58 15.15 -20.04 5.37
C ARG A 58 13.81 -20.44 5.99
N LEU A 59 12.86 -19.51 6.12
CA LEU A 59 11.49 -19.79 6.55
C LEU A 59 10.67 -20.50 5.48
N GLY A 60 11.20 -20.70 4.28
CA GLY A 60 10.53 -21.39 3.17
C GLY A 60 9.69 -20.47 2.28
N SER A 61 9.95 -19.15 2.33
CA SER A 61 9.28 -18.21 1.42
C SER A 61 9.52 -18.57 -0.04
N LYS A 62 8.47 -18.50 -0.83
CA LYS A 62 8.48 -18.79 -2.28
C LYS A 62 8.18 -17.51 -3.07
N PRO A 63 8.65 -17.40 -4.31
CA PRO A 63 8.28 -16.28 -5.18
C PRO A 63 6.75 -16.20 -5.31
N VAL A 64 6.19 -15.03 -5.02
CA VAL A 64 4.73 -14.81 -4.94
C VAL A 64 4.05 -15.14 -6.26
N GLU A 65 4.68 -14.81 -7.38
CA GLU A 65 4.18 -15.08 -8.73
C GLU A 65 4.02 -16.57 -9.07
N THR A 66 4.56 -17.46 -8.23
CA THR A 66 4.40 -18.92 -8.39
C THR A 66 3.25 -19.50 -7.56
N LEU A 67 2.59 -18.66 -6.77
CA LEU A 67 1.57 -19.06 -5.78
C LEU A 67 0.17 -18.62 -6.22
N THR A 68 -0.84 -19.31 -5.70
CA THR A 68 -2.21 -18.77 -5.70
C THR A 68 -2.33 -17.66 -4.64
N PRO A 69 -3.33 -16.77 -4.70
CA PRO A 69 -3.55 -15.74 -3.67
C PRO A 69 -3.66 -16.34 -2.25
N ALA A 70 -4.38 -17.45 -2.09
CA ALA A 70 -4.52 -18.12 -0.80
C ALA A 70 -3.18 -18.64 -0.25
N GLN A 71 -2.31 -19.18 -1.13
CA GLN A 71 -0.96 -19.61 -0.74
C GLN A 71 -0.05 -18.42 -0.44
N ALA A 72 -0.16 -17.34 -1.21
CA ALA A 72 0.65 -16.15 -1.03
C ALA A 72 0.35 -15.44 0.30
N ARG A 73 -0.90 -15.44 0.76
CA ARG A 73 -1.32 -14.85 2.05
C ARG A 73 -0.75 -15.55 3.28
N VAL A 74 -0.32 -16.80 3.15
CA VAL A 74 0.31 -17.57 4.24
C VAL A 74 1.80 -17.84 3.98
N ASN A 75 2.34 -17.30 2.90
CA ASN A 75 3.76 -17.40 2.56
C ASN A 75 4.59 -16.52 3.52
N PRO A 76 5.74 -16.99 4.04
CA PRO A 76 6.57 -16.17 4.89
C PRO A 76 6.90 -14.82 4.24
N SER A 77 6.60 -13.74 4.96
CA SER A 77 6.75 -12.35 4.54
C SER A 77 8.14 -11.78 4.84
N PHE A 78 8.43 -10.58 4.33
CA PHE A 78 9.63 -9.82 4.71
C PHE A 78 9.62 -9.52 6.22
N SER A 79 8.47 -9.21 6.81
CA SER A 79 8.30 -9.00 8.25
C SER A 79 8.68 -10.25 9.06
N ASP A 80 8.34 -11.46 8.58
CA ASP A 80 8.78 -12.72 9.22
C ASP A 80 10.31 -12.86 9.17
N GLY A 81 10.94 -12.46 8.06
CA GLY A 81 12.39 -12.40 7.93
C GLY A 81 13.01 -11.45 8.95
N VAL A 82 12.43 -10.24 9.11
CA VAL A 82 12.85 -9.27 10.14
C VAL A 82 12.76 -9.87 11.54
N MET A 83 11.62 -10.50 11.88
CA MET A 83 11.44 -11.15 13.18
C MET A 83 12.44 -12.30 13.41
N ALA A 84 12.78 -13.06 12.36
CA ALA A 84 13.77 -14.14 12.47
C ALA A 84 15.18 -13.57 12.73
N VAL A 85 15.58 -12.48 12.08
CA VAL A 85 16.87 -11.80 12.35
C VAL A 85 16.88 -11.22 13.76
N MET A 86 15.79 -10.57 14.21
CA MET A 86 15.68 -10.08 15.59
C MET A 86 15.89 -11.19 16.62
N LYS A 87 15.23 -12.35 16.43
CA LYS A 87 15.42 -13.53 17.31
C LYS A 87 16.86 -14.01 17.32
N GLN A 88 17.50 -14.09 16.15
CA GLN A 88 18.89 -14.50 16.02
C GLN A 88 19.84 -13.55 16.77
N GLN A 89 19.51 -12.26 16.83
CA GLN A 89 20.26 -11.22 17.55
C GLN A 89 19.86 -11.09 19.04
N GLY A 90 19.00 -11.97 19.57
CA GLY A 90 18.51 -11.92 20.94
C GLY A 90 17.56 -10.77 21.25
N MET A 91 17.00 -10.14 20.22
CA MET A 91 16.06 -9.02 20.38
C MET A 91 14.62 -9.52 20.57
N SER A 92 13.84 -8.78 21.36
CA SER A 92 12.42 -9.07 21.51
C SER A 92 11.64 -8.79 20.23
N THR A 93 10.83 -9.76 19.80
CA THR A 93 9.86 -9.61 18.69
C THR A 93 8.48 -9.20 19.18
N ALA A 94 8.28 -9.06 20.49
CA ALA A 94 7.01 -8.57 21.03
C ALA A 94 6.74 -7.13 20.58
N PRO A 95 5.47 -6.80 20.32
CA PRO A 95 5.07 -5.42 20.03
C PRO A 95 5.50 -4.47 21.15
N ASP A 96 5.86 -3.23 20.81
CA ASP A 96 6.24 -2.22 21.80
C ASP A 96 5.07 -1.97 22.77
N PRO A 97 5.22 -2.26 24.08
CA PRO A 97 4.15 -2.17 25.06
C PRO A 97 3.73 -0.73 25.38
N SER A 98 4.49 0.27 24.92
CA SER A 98 4.14 1.69 25.11
C SER A 98 3.02 2.18 24.21
N VAL A 99 2.56 1.35 23.24
CA VAL A 99 1.46 1.65 22.33
C VAL A 99 0.37 0.61 22.49
N GLU A 100 -0.82 1.04 22.84
CA GLU A 100 -2.02 0.19 22.90
C GLU A 100 -2.72 0.13 21.54
N THR A 101 -3.44 -0.97 21.28
CA THR A 101 -4.18 -1.17 20.03
C THR A 101 -5.59 -1.69 20.29
N HIS A 102 -6.54 -1.23 19.45
CA HIS A 102 -7.92 -1.70 19.45
C HIS A 102 -8.43 -1.80 18.02
N ASP A 103 -9.14 -2.87 17.69
CA ASP A 103 -9.71 -3.10 16.35
C ASP A 103 -11.20 -2.68 16.35
N TYR A 104 -11.61 -2.00 15.26
CA TYR A 104 -13.00 -1.54 15.06
C TYR A 104 -13.45 -1.83 13.61
N PRO A 105 -14.69 -2.29 13.39
CA PRO A 105 -15.24 -2.37 12.05
C PRO A 105 -15.58 -0.97 11.52
N TYR A 106 -15.33 -0.72 10.23
CA TYR A 106 -15.74 0.51 9.55
C TYR A 106 -16.73 0.26 8.41
N GLY A 107 -16.95 -0.99 8.03
CA GLY A 107 -17.87 -1.41 6.98
C GLY A 107 -18.62 -2.69 7.35
N GLY A 108 -19.32 -3.27 6.36
CA GLY A 108 -20.14 -4.47 6.53
C GLY A 108 -19.40 -5.78 6.25
N ASP A 109 -18.24 -5.72 5.61
CA ASP A 109 -17.40 -6.89 5.33
C ASP A 109 -16.46 -7.17 6.50
N PRO A 110 -16.20 -8.44 6.88
CA PRO A 110 -15.28 -8.78 7.96
C PRO A 110 -13.84 -8.25 7.78
N MET A 111 -13.42 -8.00 6.54
CA MET A 111 -12.12 -7.37 6.25
C MET A 111 -12.15 -5.85 6.46
N GLN A 112 -13.31 -5.20 6.42
CA GLN A 112 -13.44 -3.77 6.60
C GLN A 112 -13.32 -3.39 8.09
N LYS A 113 -12.11 -3.47 8.62
CA LYS A 113 -11.76 -3.11 9.99
C LYS A 113 -10.54 -2.19 10.02
N VAL A 114 -10.40 -1.43 11.08
CA VAL A 114 -9.23 -0.63 11.37
C VAL A 114 -8.62 -1.06 12.69
N ARG A 115 -7.29 -0.99 12.79
CA ARG A 115 -6.57 -1.05 14.06
C ARG A 115 -6.14 0.34 14.46
N VAL A 116 -6.59 0.79 15.62
CA VAL A 116 -6.22 2.09 16.18
C VAL A 116 -5.06 1.89 17.14
N TYR A 117 -3.97 2.59 16.89
CA TYR A 117 -2.77 2.63 17.73
C TYR A 117 -2.75 3.94 18.50
N ARG A 118 -2.53 3.87 19.79
CA ARG A 118 -2.46 5.04 20.65
C ARG A 118 -1.31 4.91 21.67
N PRO A 119 -0.48 5.96 21.86
CA PRO A 119 0.52 5.95 22.92
C PRO A 119 -0.13 5.80 24.30
N LYS A 120 0.40 4.90 25.14
CA LYS A 120 -0.03 4.73 26.53
C LYS A 120 0.39 5.90 27.40
N GLY A 121 -0.35 6.14 28.45
CA GLY A 121 -0.04 7.19 29.43
C GLY A 121 -0.40 8.60 28.98
N VAL A 122 -0.87 8.77 27.74
CA VAL A 122 -1.37 10.05 27.24
C VAL A 122 -2.84 10.21 27.63
N SER A 123 -3.19 11.36 28.24
CA SER A 123 -4.56 11.63 28.68
C SER A 123 -5.57 11.42 27.53
N PRO A 124 -6.71 10.78 27.76
CA PRO A 124 -7.79 10.69 26.77
C PRO A 124 -8.32 12.04 26.28
N ARG A 125 -8.09 13.11 27.06
CA ARG A 125 -8.45 14.50 26.70
C ARG A 125 -7.42 15.18 25.79
N SER A 126 -6.22 14.61 25.63
CA SER A 126 -5.20 15.15 24.74
C SER A 126 -5.66 14.98 23.30
N LYS A 127 -5.58 16.05 22.53
CA LYS A 127 -5.86 16.04 21.09
C LYS A 127 -4.56 15.69 20.34
N LEU A 128 -4.38 14.41 20.03
CA LEU A 128 -3.21 13.91 19.29
C LEU A 128 -3.42 14.09 17.79
N PRO A 129 -2.37 14.27 16.98
CA PRO A 129 -2.49 14.14 15.53
C PRO A 129 -3.11 12.81 15.13
N LEU A 130 -3.80 12.78 14.00
CA LEU A 130 -4.40 11.58 13.39
C LEU A 130 -3.60 11.16 12.15
N ILE A 131 -3.24 9.90 12.06
CA ILE A 131 -2.63 9.33 10.85
C ILE A 131 -3.52 8.20 10.37
N VAL A 132 -4.00 8.26 9.13
CA VAL A 132 -4.67 7.15 8.47
C VAL A 132 -3.66 6.42 7.61
N TYR A 133 -3.37 5.17 7.97
CA TYR A 133 -2.30 4.37 7.38
C TYR A 133 -2.87 3.18 6.59
N TYR A 134 -2.33 2.96 5.41
CA TYR A 134 -2.71 1.87 4.50
C TYR A 134 -1.50 0.96 4.27
N HIS A 135 -1.69 -0.34 4.54
CA HIS A 135 -0.62 -1.33 4.34
C HIS A 135 -0.39 -1.67 2.87
N GLY A 136 0.74 -2.31 2.56
CA GLY A 136 1.10 -2.80 1.24
C GLY A 136 0.50 -4.16 0.91
N GLY A 137 1.20 -4.93 0.05
CA GLY A 137 0.78 -6.28 -0.36
C GLY A 137 -0.02 -6.31 -1.66
N GLY A 138 0.16 -5.32 -2.56
CA GLY A 138 -0.40 -5.32 -3.91
C GLY A 138 -1.92 -5.47 -3.96
N TRP A 139 -2.63 -5.06 -2.91
CA TRP A 139 -4.08 -5.20 -2.74
C TRP A 139 -4.61 -6.66 -2.73
N VAL A 140 -3.71 -7.65 -2.59
CA VAL A 140 -4.04 -9.09 -2.63
C VAL A 140 -3.63 -9.82 -1.36
N ILE A 141 -2.49 -9.44 -0.78
CA ILE A 141 -1.87 -10.11 0.36
C ILE A 141 -1.57 -9.13 1.49
N ALA A 142 -0.99 -9.65 2.58
CA ALA A 142 -0.67 -8.93 3.81
C ALA A 142 -1.92 -8.56 4.62
N ASP A 143 -1.73 -7.95 5.78
CA ASP A 143 -2.76 -7.58 6.74
C ASP A 143 -2.21 -6.61 7.79
N LEU A 144 -3.05 -6.24 8.77
CA LEU A 144 -2.68 -5.39 9.91
C LEU A 144 -1.53 -5.96 10.76
N MET A 145 -1.32 -7.29 10.77
CA MET A 145 -0.24 -7.92 11.55
C MET A 145 1.08 -7.86 10.81
N THR A 146 1.06 -8.08 9.50
CA THR A 146 2.23 -8.01 8.64
C THR A 146 2.89 -6.62 8.71
N TYR A 147 2.08 -5.56 8.79
CA TYR A 147 2.51 -4.17 8.82
C TYR A 147 2.36 -3.50 10.20
N ASP A 148 2.33 -4.25 11.31
CA ASP A 148 2.18 -3.66 12.67
C ASP A 148 3.33 -2.71 13.07
N SER A 149 4.55 -2.93 12.55
CA SER A 149 5.75 -2.18 12.93
C SER A 149 5.64 -0.68 12.61
N THR A 150 5.26 -0.34 11.38
CA THR A 150 5.21 1.06 10.91
C THR A 150 4.17 1.90 11.66
N PRO A 151 2.87 1.53 11.74
CA PRO A 151 1.90 2.33 12.46
C PRO A 151 2.20 2.43 13.95
N ARG A 152 2.77 1.40 14.56
CA ARG A 152 3.21 1.41 15.95
C ARG A 152 4.35 2.39 16.19
N THR A 153 5.36 2.39 15.30
CA THR A 153 6.48 3.34 15.31
C THR A 153 5.99 4.78 15.13
N MET A 154 5.09 5.01 14.18
CA MET A 154 4.47 6.33 13.96
C MET A 154 3.71 6.80 15.20
N ALA A 155 2.87 5.95 15.79
CA ALA A 155 2.10 6.30 16.99
C ALA A 155 3.02 6.74 18.12
N LYS A 156 4.10 5.99 18.38
CA LYS A 156 5.07 6.30 19.43
C LYS A 156 5.87 7.57 19.11
N GLN A 157 6.48 7.64 17.94
CA GLN A 157 7.44 8.69 17.63
C GLN A 157 6.78 10.04 17.32
N LEU A 158 5.59 10.05 16.71
CA LEU A 158 4.82 11.27 16.43
C LEU A 158 3.85 11.64 17.56
N ASN A 159 3.81 10.84 18.63
CA ASN A 159 2.80 10.98 19.69
C ASN A 159 1.40 11.19 19.06
N ALA A 160 0.99 10.25 18.21
CA ALA A 160 -0.19 10.35 17.35
C ALA A 160 -1.14 9.16 17.56
N VAL A 161 -2.41 9.36 17.23
CA VAL A 161 -3.34 8.26 16.97
C VAL A 161 -3.11 7.80 15.54
N VAL A 162 -2.81 6.51 15.34
CA VAL A 162 -2.68 5.94 13.99
C VAL A 162 -3.81 4.93 13.76
N VAL A 163 -4.51 5.10 12.66
CA VAL A 163 -5.60 4.23 12.22
C VAL A 163 -5.09 3.42 11.02
N SER A 164 -4.64 2.19 11.26
CA SER A 164 -4.22 1.26 10.21
C SER A 164 -5.42 0.54 9.64
N VAL A 165 -5.57 0.61 8.33
CA VAL A 165 -6.76 0.16 7.60
C VAL A 165 -6.52 -1.22 7.00
N GLU A 166 -7.41 -2.17 7.35
CA GLU A 166 -7.60 -3.41 6.61
C GLU A 166 -8.67 -3.15 5.55
N TYR A 167 -8.37 -3.40 4.31
CA TYR A 167 -9.27 -3.22 3.18
C TYR A 167 -9.53 -4.56 2.50
N ARG A 168 -10.64 -4.68 1.77
CA ARG A 168 -10.97 -5.90 1.03
C ARG A 168 -9.93 -6.20 -0.04
N HIS A 169 -9.55 -7.46 -0.13
CA HIS A 169 -8.50 -7.93 -1.04
C HIS A 169 -9.06 -8.52 -2.33
N ALA A 170 -8.28 -8.42 -3.39
CA ALA A 170 -8.46 -9.17 -4.61
C ALA A 170 -7.89 -10.60 -4.44
N PRO A 171 -8.37 -11.57 -5.20
CA PRO A 171 -9.36 -11.46 -6.28
C PRO A 171 -10.83 -11.48 -5.83
N GLU A 172 -11.12 -11.67 -4.54
CA GLU A 172 -12.48 -11.74 -4.01
C GLU A 172 -13.21 -10.41 -4.25
N HIS A 173 -12.49 -9.30 -4.10
CA HIS A 173 -12.97 -7.96 -4.36
C HIS A 173 -11.96 -7.25 -5.26
N LYS A 174 -12.25 -7.20 -6.55
CA LYS A 174 -11.35 -6.58 -7.53
C LYS A 174 -11.42 -5.04 -7.50
N PHE A 175 -10.47 -4.41 -8.20
CA PHE A 175 -10.48 -2.96 -8.41
C PHE A 175 -11.87 -2.47 -8.86
N PRO A 176 -12.39 -1.37 -8.27
CA PRO A 176 -11.71 -0.43 -7.37
C PRO A 176 -12.01 -0.64 -5.86
N ALA A 177 -12.45 -1.84 -5.42
CA ALA A 177 -12.91 -2.07 -4.05
C ALA A 177 -11.93 -1.57 -2.96
N GLN A 178 -10.62 -1.74 -3.16
CA GLN A 178 -9.58 -1.33 -2.23
C GLN A 178 -9.51 0.20 -2.07
N HIS A 179 -9.71 0.92 -3.16
CA HIS A 179 -9.74 2.39 -3.19
C HIS A 179 -11.01 2.93 -2.55
N ASP A 180 -12.15 2.27 -2.80
CA ASP A 180 -13.43 2.62 -2.17
C ASP A 180 -13.36 2.40 -0.65
N ASP A 181 -12.76 1.29 -0.23
CA ASP A 181 -12.54 0.98 1.19
C ASP A 181 -11.58 1.96 1.85
N ALA A 182 -10.50 2.35 1.17
CA ALA A 182 -9.56 3.35 1.68
C ALA A 182 -10.24 4.71 1.92
N ASN A 183 -11.09 5.14 0.99
CA ASN A 183 -11.89 6.36 1.11
C ASN A 183 -12.89 6.26 2.27
N GLN A 184 -13.62 5.14 2.36
CA GLN A 184 -14.58 4.90 3.44
C GLN A 184 -13.89 4.88 4.81
N ALA A 185 -12.70 4.28 4.90
CA ALA A 185 -11.92 4.25 6.14
C ALA A 185 -11.41 5.63 6.54
N TYR A 186 -11.04 6.48 5.58
CA TYR A 186 -10.71 7.87 5.85
C TYR A 186 -11.89 8.64 6.45
N ASP A 187 -13.07 8.52 5.83
CA ASP A 187 -14.32 9.13 6.32
C ASP A 187 -14.65 8.63 7.74
N TYR A 188 -14.47 7.32 7.97
CA TYR A 188 -14.67 6.70 9.28
C TYR A 188 -13.69 7.26 10.31
N ALA A 189 -12.42 7.35 9.98
CA ALA A 189 -11.38 7.84 10.89
C ALA A 189 -11.65 9.28 11.34
N LEU A 190 -12.06 10.17 10.43
CA LEU A 190 -12.44 11.54 10.75
C LEU A 190 -13.64 11.60 11.69
N ARG A 191 -14.67 10.78 11.42
CA ARG A 191 -15.90 10.75 12.22
C ARG A 191 -15.65 10.24 13.64
N GLU A 192 -14.81 9.22 13.80
CA GLU A 192 -14.55 8.54 15.08
C GLU A 192 -13.38 9.15 15.86
N ALA A 193 -12.60 10.06 15.25
CA ALA A 193 -11.37 10.64 15.79
C ALA A 193 -11.52 11.12 17.26
N GLY A 194 -12.64 11.76 17.58
CA GLY A 194 -12.91 12.26 18.92
C GLY A 194 -12.94 11.17 19.99
N LYS A 195 -13.39 9.95 19.65
CA LYS A 195 -13.41 8.80 20.57
C LYS A 195 -12.02 8.33 20.96
N TRP A 196 -11.05 8.55 20.08
CA TRP A 196 -9.65 8.15 20.28
C TRP A 196 -8.76 9.30 20.79
N GLY A 197 -9.35 10.49 21.02
CA GLY A 197 -8.61 11.69 21.41
C GLY A 197 -7.73 12.24 20.28
N ALA A 198 -8.14 12.05 19.02
CA ALA A 198 -7.45 12.57 17.87
C ALA A 198 -7.97 13.95 17.42
N ASP A 199 -7.08 14.74 16.83
CA ASP A 199 -7.33 16.08 16.29
C ASP A 199 -7.45 16.03 14.78
N ILE A 200 -8.66 16.19 14.25
CA ILE A 200 -8.92 16.18 12.81
C ILE A 200 -8.36 17.40 12.07
N THR A 201 -7.85 18.43 12.77
CA THR A 201 -7.13 19.55 12.12
C THR A 201 -5.68 19.21 11.84
N LYS A 202 -5.17 18.10 12.39
CA LYS A 202 -3.80 17.59 12.23
C LYS A 202 -3.85 16.15 11.71
N VAL A 203 -4.39 15.97 10.51
CA VAL A 203 -4.52 14.65 9.87
C VAL A 203 -3.41 14.46 8.85
N MET A 204 -2.81 13.27 8.78
CA MET A 204 -1.99 12.81 7.66
C MET A 204 -2.54 11.51 7.10
N THR A 205 -2.31 11.27 5.82
CA THR A 205 -2.41 9.95 5.23
C THR A 205 -1.02 9.36 5.03
N ALA A 206 -0.88 8.06 5.26
CA ALA A 206 0.39 7.36 5.09
C ALA A 206 0.15 5.97 4.53
N GLY A 207 1.13 5.41 3.83
CA GLY A 207 1.02 4.03 3.37
C GLY A 207 2.25 3.56 2.60
N GLU A 208 2.30 2.24 2.39
CA GLU A 208 3.43 1.54 1.80
C GLU A 208 3.00 0.77 0.55
N SER A 209 3.76 0.85 -0.54
CA SER A 209 3.49 0.10 -1.78
C SER A 209 2.09 0.40 -2.34
N ALA A 210 1.22 -0.60 -2.46
CA ALA A 210 -0.20 -0.44 -2.75
C ALA A 210 -0.88 0.55 -1.78
N GLY A 211 -0.51 0.52 -0.50
CA GLY A 211 -0.98 1.48 0.50
C GLY A 211 -0.44 2.90 0.30
N GLY A 212 0.77 3.03 -0.27
CA GLY A 212 1.33 4.33 -0.67
C GLY A 212 0.51 5.00 -1.77
N ASN A 213 -0.02 4.20 -2.69
CA ASN A 213 -1.03 4.63 -3.68
C ASN A 213 -2.34 5.04 -2.99
N LEU A 214 -2.87 4.20 -2.08
CA LEU A 214 -4.12 4.49 -1.36
C LEU A 214 -4.02 5.76 -0.51
N ALA A 215 -2.85 6.05 0.09
CA ALA A 215 -2.64 7.26 0.89
C ALA A 215 -2.79 8.55 0.05
N VAL A 216 -2.30 8.54 -1.19
CA VAL A 216 -2.50 9.66 -2.14
C VAL A 216 -3.97 9.74 -2.57
N ASN A 217 -4.60 8.60 -2.87
CA ASN A 217 -6.01 8.55 -3.26
C ASN A 217 -6.94 9.06 -2.15
N ALA A 218 -6.67 8.74 -0.88
CA ALA A 218 -7.44 9.26 0.24
C ALA A 218 -7.34 10.79 0.36
N ALA A 219 -6.18 11.38 0.05
CA ALA A 219 -6.02 12.83 0.00
C ALA A 219 -6.78 13.45 -1.20
N LEU A 220 -6.79 12.78 -2.36
CA LEU A 220 -7.61 13.18 -3.52
C LEU A 220 -9.10 13.12 -3.18
N HIS A 221 -9.54 12.04 -2.53
CA HIS A 221 -10.93 11.90 -2.07
C HIS A 221 -11.33 13.04 -1.12
N ALA A 222 -10.50 13.35 -0.12
CA ALA A 222 -10.76 14.44 0.82
C ALA A 222 -10.93 15.79 0.10
N ARG A 223 -10.06 16.09 -0.87
CA ARG A 223 -10.15 17.30 -1.70
C ARG A 223 -11.44 17.34 -2.52
N ASP A 224 -11.74 16.27 -3.24
CA ASP A 224 -12.84 16.22 -4.19
C ASP A 224 -14.20 16.24 -3.49
N ARG A 225 -14.26 15.71 -2.27
CA ARG A 225 -15.43 15.73 -1.40
C ARG A 225 -15.47 16.96 -0.47
N ARG A 226 -14.48 17.86 -0.55
CA ARG A 226 -14.38 19.06 0.31
C ARG A 226 -14.44 18.72 1.81
N MET A 227 -13.78 17.65 2.19
CA MET A 227 -13.66 17.19 3.56
C MET A 227 -12.47 17.84 4.27
N THR A 228 -12.24 17.49 5.53
CA THR A 228 -10.99 17.82 6.21
C THR A 228 -9.82 17.26 5.40
N MET A 229 -8.98 18.15 4.90
CA MET A 229 -7.78 17.77 4.13
C MET A 229 -6.69 17.27 5.06
N PRO A 230 -5.92 16.24 4.66
CA PRO A 230 -4.69 15.94 5.36
C PRO A 230 -3.70 17.11 5.21
N VAL A 231 -2.87 17.34 6.24
CA VAL A 231 -1.79 18.35 6.22
C VAL A 231 -0.53 17.84 5.51
N GLY A 232 -0.47 16.54 5.21
CA GLY A 232 0.61 15.89 4.46
C GLY A 232 0.27 14.46 4.10
N VAL A 233 0.97 13.92 3.10
CA VAL A 233 0.89 12.52 2.67
C VAL A 233 2.27 11.90 2.78
N LEU A 234 2.39 10.71 3.38
CA LEU A 234 3.58 9.87 3.31
C LEU A 234 3.31 8.68 2.40
N SER A 235 3.99 8.63 1.26
CA SER A 235 3.85 7.59 0.24
C SER A 235 5.18 6.85 0.09
N VAL A 236 5.25 5.66 0.68
CA VAL A 236 6.48 4.84 0.73
C VAL A 236 6.47 3.85 -0.42
N TYR A 237 7.50 3.88 -1.25
CA TYR A 237 7.68 3.08 -2.48
C TYR A 237 6.37 2.76 -3.23
N PRO A 238 5.57 3.78 -3.60
CA PRO A 238 4.22 3.56 -4.09
C PRO A 238 4.16 2.88 -5.46
N ILE A 239 3.06 2.17 -5.71
CA ILE A 239 2.59 1.94 -7.07
C ILE A 239 2.02 3.27 -7.57
N ALA A 240 2.56 3.84 -8.65
CA ALA A 240 2.15 5.16 -9.10
C ALA A 240 1.98 5.32 -10.61
N THR A 241 2.53 4.40 -11.40
CA THR A 241 2.33 4.42 -12.86
C THR A 241 2.03 3.04 -13.42
N SER A 242 1.19 3.00 -14.44
CA SER A 242 0.87 1.81 -15.22
C SER A 242 1.93 1.48 -16.28
N ASP A 243 2.98 2.31 -16.45
CA ASP A 243 4.07 2.03 -17.40
C ASP A 243 4.84 0.76 -16.96
N PRO A 244 4.81 -0.32 -17.77
CA PRO A 244 5.49 -1.56 -17.45
C PRO A 244 7.02 -1.50 -17.71
N ALA A 245 7.51 -0.44 -18.36
CA ALA A 245 8.87 -0.33 -18.89
C ALA A 245 9.67 0.82 -18.25
N THR A 246 9.31 1.26 -17.03
CA THR A 246 10.17 2.22 -16.33
C THR A 246 11.58 1.64 -16.14
N PRO A 247 12.63 2.46 -16.13
CA PRO A 247 14.00 1.96 -15.98
C PRO A 247 14.20 1.02 -14.78
N SER A 248 13.56 1.30 -13.65
CA SER A 248 13.66 0.43 -12.47
C SER A 248 12.90 -0.89 -12.62
N LYS A 249 11.76 -0.94 -13.32
CA LYS A 249 11.06 -2.19 -13.61
C LYS A 249 11.89 -3.11 -14.51
N ILE A 250 12.79 -2.54 -15.31
CA ILE A 250 13.75 -3.29 -16.14
C ILE A 250 14.97 -3.67 -15.29
N SER A 251 15.68 -2.71 -14.71
CA SER A 251 16.96 -2.95 -14.02
C SER A 251 16.82 -3.76 -12.73
N ASN A 252 15.72 -3.59 -12.00
CA ASN A 252 15.38 -4.33 -10.78
C ASN A 252 14.30 -5.41 -11.02
N GLY A 253 14.13 -5.83 -12.30
CA GLY A 253 13.08 -6.78 -12.68
C GLY A 253 13.17 -8.16 -12.01
N ASN A 254 14.33 -8.50 -11.43
CA ASN A 254 14.57 -9.74 -10.67
C ASN A 254 14.87 -9.50 -9.19
N ALA A 255 14.58 -8.29 -8.67
CA ALA A 255 14.79 -7.97 -7.26
C ALA A 255 13.91 -8.86 -6.34
N LYS A 256 14.27 -8.91 -5.07
CA LYS A 256 13.52 -9.62 -4.03
C LYS A 256 13.22 -8.64 -2.89
N PRO A 257 12.09 -8.79 -2.20
CA PRO A 257 11.02 -9.81 -2.40
C PRO A 257 10.08 -9.49 -3.58
N LEU A 258 10.12 -8.26 -4.12
CA LEU A 258 9.29 -7.80 -5.24
C LEU A 258 10.10 -7.77 -6.53
N ASN A 259 9.54 -8.37 -7.59
CA ASN A 259 10.08 -8.38 -8.95
C ASN A 259 8.98 -7.99 -9.96
N THR A 260 9.34 -7.82 -11.23
CA THR A 260 8.38 -7.46 -12.28
C THR A 260 7.31 -8.53 -12.51
N ALA A 261 7.65 -9.83 -12.40
CA ALA A 261 6.65 -10.90 -12.52
C ALA A 261 5.64 -10.86 -11.36
N THR A 262 6.08 -10.53 -10.14
CA THR A 262 5.19 -10.32 -9.00
C THR A 262 4.25 -9.12 -9.23
N LEU A 263 4.72 -8.01 -9.81
CA LEU A 263 3.87 -6.88 -10.17
C LEU A 263 2.78 -7.27 -11.19
N MET A 264 3.14 -8.09 -12.19
CA MET A 264 2.18 -8.62 -13.15
C MET A 264 1.18 -9.57 -12.51
N TRP A 265 1.63 -10.38 -11.54
CA TRP A 265 0.76 -11.26 -10.76
C TRP A 265 -0.27 -10.46 -9.97
N PHE A 266 0.12 -9.39 -9.27
CA PHE A 266 -0.80 -8.50 -8.56
C PHE A 266 -1.83 -7.89 -9.52
N SER A 267 -1.38 -7.30 -10.62
CA SER A 267 -2.29 -6.67 -11.58
C SER A 267 -3.30 -7.66 -12.17
N HIS A 268 -2.89 -8.90 -12.45
CA HIS A 268 -3.77 -9.96 -12.93
C HIS A 268 -4.92 -10.27 -11.97
N TYR A 269 -4.64 -10.35 -10.67
CA TYR A 269 -5.68 -10.66 -9.68
C TYR A 269 -6.52 -9.44 -9.31
N VAL A 270 -5.96 -8.26 -9.31
CA VAL A 270 -6.65 -7.02 -8.89
C VAL A 270 -7.59 -6.50 -9.96
N THR A 271 -7.21 -6.56 -11.23
CA THR A 271 -7.99 -5.95 -12.32
C THR A 271 -8.90 -6.96 -13.03
N ASN A 272 -10.01 -6.46 -13.58
CA ASN A 272 -10.88 -7.23 -14.49
C ASN A 272 -10.36 -7.16 -15.93
N SER A 273 -9.67 -6.08 -16.27
CA SER A 273 -9.03 -5.88 -17.56
C SER A 273 -7.76 -5.03 -17.43
N PRO A 274 -6.77 -5.17 -18.33
CA PRO A 274 -5.57 -4.35 -18.31
C PRO A 274 -5.85 -2.84 -18.41
N SER A 275 -6.96 -2.42 -19.00
CA SER A 275 -7.34 -1.01 -19.13
C SER A 275 -7.63 -0.35 -17.77
N GLU A 276 -8.01 -1.12 -16.74
CA GLU A 276 -8.22 -0.58 -15.40
C GLU A 276 -6.93 -0.05 -14.75
N MET A 277 -5.76 -0.54 -15.18
CA MET A 277 -4.48 0.03 -14.74
C MET A 277 -4.24 1.46 -15.26
N MET A 278 -5.02 1.90 -16.26
CA MET A 278 -4.98 3.28 -16.78
C MET A 278 -5.91 4.23 -16.00
N ASP A 279 -6.71 3.72 -15.06
CA ASP A 279 -7.55 4.55 -14.19
C ASP A 279 -6.67 5.45 -13.32
N PRO A 280 -6.99 6.75 -13.16
CA PRO A 280 -6.20 7.68 -12.35
C PRO A 280 -6.02 7.29 -10.88
N ARG A 281 -6.86 6.40 -10.35
CA ARG A 281 -6.70 5.85 -9.00
C ARG A 281 -5.55 4.83 -8.92
N TRP A 282 -5.34 4.06 -10.00
CA TRP A 282 -4.19 3.18 -10.13
C TRP A 282 -2.96 3.94 -10.58
N ASP A 283 -3.05 4.63 -11.71
CA ASP A 283 -1.98 5.43 -12.29
C ASP A 283 -2.09 6.89 -11.83
N LEU A 284 -1.45 7.19 -10.72
CA LEU A 284 -1.47 8.52 -10.10
C LEU A 284 -0.88 9.62 -10.99
N THR A 285 -0.06 9.25 -11.98
CA THR A 285 0.50 10.23 -12.94
C THR A 285 -0.57 10.80 -13.88
N LYS A 286 -1.72 10.14 -13.96
CA LYS A 286 -2.89 10.58 -14.74
C LYS A 286 -3.95 11.28 -13.90
N ALA A 287 -3.78 11.28 -12.58
CA ALA A 287 -4.70 11.95 -11.68
C ALA A 287 -4.54 13.47 -11.71
N ASN A 288 -5.61 14.19 -11.44
CA ASN A 288 -5.50 15.62 -11.13
C ASN A 288 -4.95 15.81 -9.72
N LEU A 289 -3.63 15.99 -9.60
CA LEU A 289 -2.94 16.13 -8.31
C LEU A 289 -2.98 17.55 -7.73
N ARG A 290 -3.51 18.55 -8.45
CA ARG A 290 -3.57 19.94 -7.97
C ARG A 290 -4.33 20.07 -6.65
N GLY A 291 -3.81 20.89 -5.75
CA GLY A 291 -4.43 21.16 -4.46
C GLY A 291 -4.23 20.07 -3.40
N LEU A 292 -3.40 19.06 -3.67
CA LEU A 292 -2.94 18.14 -2.65
C LEU A 292 -2.01 18.85 -1.63
N PRO A 293 -1.97 18.36 -0.37
CA PRO A 293 -0.99 18.80 0.61
C PRO A 293 0.43 18.37 0.23
N PRO A 294 1.48 18.82 0.94
CA PRO A 294 2.83 18.31 0.75
C PRO A 294 2.90 16.78 0.78
N VAL A 295 3.65 16.19 -0.16
CA VAL A 295 3.83 14.74 -0.29
C VAL A 295 5.28 14.36 0.01
N ILE A 296 5.46 13.37 0.88
CA ILE A 296 6.75 12.77 1.21
C ILE A 296 6.82 11.43 0.50
N ILE A 297 7.83 11.20 -0.32
CA ILE A 297 8.05 9.94 -1.02
C ILE A 297 9.35 9.30 -0.53
N VAL A 298 9.26 8.05 -0.08
CA VAL A 298 10.41 7.23 0.30
C VAL A 298 10.54 6.09 -0.71
N ASN A 299 11.73 5.91 -1.29
CA ASN A 299 11.98 4.81 -2.22
C ASN A 299 13.16 3.95 -1.76
N ALA A 300 13.09 2.65 -2.07
CA ALA A 300 14.23 1.75 -2.01
C ALA A 300 15.07 1.87 -3.31
N GLU A 301 16.37 1.67 -3.20
CA GLU A 301 17.25 1.65 -4.38
C GLU A 301 16.99 0.43 -5.27
N ILE A 302 16.85 -0.74 -4.65
CA ILE A 302 16.74 -2.04 -5.34
C ILE A 302 15.26 -2.45 -5.39
N ASP A 303 14.49 -1.68 -6.17
CA ASP A 303 13.04 -1.82 -6.21
C ASP A 303 12.52 -1.55 -7.64
N PRO A 304 11.71 -2.43 -8.23
CA PRO A 304 11.08 -2.14 -9.50
C PRO A 304 10.15 -0.91 -9.45
N LEU A 305 9.64 -0.52 -8.28
CA LEU A 305 8.80 0.68 -8.08
C LEU A 305 9.61 1.95 -7.78
N ARG A 306 10.96 1.91 -7.79
CA ARG A 306 11.77 3.11 -7.52
C ARG A 306 11.38 4.27 -8.44
N ASP A 307 11.20 4.00 -9.71
CA ASP A 307 10.91 5.03 -10.71
C ASP A 307 9.41 5.35 -10.82
N ASP A 308 8.53 4.53 -10.24
CA ASP A 308 7.14 4.91 -9.97
C ASP A 308 7.11 6.12 -9.01
N GLY A 309 7.95 6.10 -7.96
CA GLY A 309 8.10 7.26 -7.08
C GLY A 309 8.67 8.49 -7.78
N ALA A 310 9.57 8.32 -8.76
CA ALA A 310 10.09 9.43 -9.57
C ALA A 310 9.01 10.01 -10.48
N ALA A 311 8.20 9.16 -11.12
CA ALA A 311 7.09 9.60 -11.96
C ALA A 311 6.03 10.36 -11.14
N LEU A 312 5.71 9.88 -9.94
CA LEU A 312 4.80 10.57 -9.03
C LEU A 312 5.38 11.92 -8.58
N GLU A 313 6.67 11.99 -8.23
CA GLU A 313 7.34 13.25 -7.89
C GLU A 313 7.21 14.27 -9.02
N GLN A 314 7.47 13.86 -10.26
CA GLN A 314 7.35 14.75 -11.41
C GLN A 314 5.90 15.24 -11.61
N ALA A 315 4.93 14.33 -11.56
CA ALA A 315 3.52 14.69 -11.71
C ALA A 315 3.03 15.65 -10.59
N LEU A 316 3.50 15.46 -9.36
CA LEU A 316 3.20 16.36 -8.24
C LEU A 316 3.83 17.76 -8.47
N ARG A 317 5.09 17.84 -8.92
CA ARG A 317 5.75 19.11 -9.26
C ARG A 317 5.00 19.84 -10.37
N ASP A 318 4.60 19.15 -11.42
CA ASP A 318 3.83 19.71 -12.54
C ASP A 318 2.45 20.22 -12.10
N ALA A 319 1.88 19.60 -11.07
CA ALA A 319 0.63 20.02 -10.44
C ALA A 319 0.82 21.17 -9.42
N GLY A 320 2.05 21.62 -9.16
CA GLY A 320 2.36 22.66 -8.18
C GLY A 320 2.25 22.20 -6.72
N VAL A 321 2.35 20.88 -6.46
CA VAL A 321 2.29 20.28 -5.13
C VAL A 321 3.71 20.19 -4.55
N PRO A 322 3.95 20.68 -3.31
CA PRO A 322 5.24 20.49 -2.65
C PRO A 322 5.53 18.99 -2.46
N VAL A 323 6.70 18.53 -2.89
CA VAL A 323 7.09 17.13 -2.79
C VAL A 323 8.55 17.00 -2.37
N GLN A 324 8.82 16.05 -1.48
CA GLN A 324 10.17 15.65 -1.10
C GLN A 324 10.30 14.14 -1.31
N ARG A 325 11.22 13.74 -2.20
CA ARG A 325 11.52 12.34 -2.46
C ARG A 325 12.95 12.00 -2.06
N ARG A 326 13.13 10.82 -1.44
CA ARG A 326 14.46 10.29 -1.12
C ARG A 326 14.54 8.80 -1.42
N ILE A 327 15.64 8.39 -2.07
CA ILE A 327 16.02 7.00 -2.30
C ILE A 327 16.97 6.58 -1.19
N PHE A 328 16.73 5.40 -0.60
CA PHE A 328 17.61 4.82 0.42
C PHE A 328 18.45 3.70 -0.18
N PRO A 329 19.79 3.74 0.01
CA PRO A 329 20.70 2.82 -0.65
C PRO A 329 20.71 1.44 0.01
N GLY A 330 21.01 0.41 -0.76
CA GLY A 330 21.24 -0.97 -0.31
C GLY A 330 20.01 -1.67 0.25
N VAL A 331 18.81 -1.12 0.06
CA VAL A 331 17.55 -1.74 0.51
C VAL A 331 16.64 -2.09 -0.66
N THR A 332 15.79 -3.07 -0.43
CA THR A 332 14.81 -3.59 -1.37
C THR A 332 13.40 -3.14 -1.00
N HIS A 333 12.42 -3.45 -1.84
CA HIS A 333 11.01 -3.28 -1.46
C HIS A 333 10.71 -3.92 -0.10
N GLU A 334 9.70 -3.45 0.63
CA GLU A 334 9.31 -3.90 1.98
C GLU A 334 10.28 -3.51 3.12
N PHE A 335 11.34 -2.74 2.86
CA PHE A 335 12.35 -2.42 3.88
C PHE A 335 11.86 -1.48 4.99
N PHE A 336 10.86 -0.64 4.70
CA PHE A 336 10.32 0.32 5.67
C PHE A 336 9.64 -0.44 6.83
N GLY A 337 9.81 0.04 8.06
CA GLY A 337 9.38 -0.71 9.25
C GLY A 337 10.40 -1.72 9.80
N ALA A 338 11.53 -1.95 9.09
CA ALA A 338 12.61 -2.86 9.50
C ALA A 338 13.77 -2.16 10.22
N GLY A 339 13.60 -0.92 10.69
CA GLY A 339 14.67 -0.09 11.28
C GLY A 339 15.36 -0.67 12.50
N LYS A 340 14.82 -1.73 13.12
CA LYS A 340 15.49 -2.46 14.21
C LYS A 340 16.67 -3.31 13.74
N VAL A 341 16.70 -3.75 12.48
CA VAL A 341 17.69 -4.68 11.93
C VAL A 341 18.35 -4.20 10.64
N ILE A 342 17.80 -3.18 9.97
CA ILE A 342 18.35 -2.61 8.73
C ILE A 342 18.65 -1.12 8.95
N ARG A 343 19.91 -0.73 8.78
CA ARG A 343 20.35 0.65 9.02
C ARG A 343 19.65 1.66 8.10
N SER A 344 19.59 1.39 6.80
CA SER A 344 18.92 2.28 5.85
C SER A 344 17.41 2.39 6.10
N ALA A 345 16.78 1.36 6.68
CA ALA A 345 15.38 1.42 7.12
C ALA A 345 15.20 2.38 8.30
N TYR A 346 16.09 2.29 9.31
CA TYR A 346 16.09 3.24 10.42
C TYR A 346 16.25 4.68 9.95
N ASP A 347 17.18 4.94 9.02
CA ASP A 347 17.41 6.27 8.46
C ASP A 347 16.21 6.77 7.63
N ALA A 348 15.50 5.87 6.94
CA ALA A 348 14.27 6.19 6.19
C ALA A 348 13.10 6.52 7.11
N GLU A 349 12.91 5.72 8.16
CA GLU A 349 11.90 5.99 9.19
C GLU A 349 12.16 7.35 9.86
N ALA A 350 13.41 7.61 10.26
CA ALA A 350 13.80 8.88 10.88
C ALA A 350 13.54 10.08 9.95
N TYR A 351 13.87 9.95 8.66
CA TYR A 351 13.60 10.96 7.64
C TYR A 351 12.10 11.23 7.49
N ALA A 352 11.29 10.16 7.34
CA ALA A 352 9.85 10.27 7.19
C ALA A 352 9.19 10.89 8.43
N ILE A 353 9.59 10.47 9.63
CA ILE A 353 9.09 11.00 10.91
C ILE A 353 9.45 12.50 11.07
N ALA A 354 10.67 12.92 10.71
CA ALA A 354 11.06 14.33 10.80
C ALA A 354 10.18 15.21 9.92
N LEU A 355 9.91 14.78 8.68
CA LEU A 355 9.05 15.54 7.78
C LEU A 355 7.57 15.50 8.20
N ALA A 356 7.10 14.35 8.72
CA ALA A 356 5.76 14.23 9.26
C ALA A 356 5.55 15.16 10.46
N ARG A 357 6.53 15.29 11.37
CA ARG A 357 6.50 16.28 12.47
C ARG A 357 6.31 17.69 11.94
N THR A 358 7.11 18.07 10.95
CA THR A 358 6.99 19.40 10.32
C THR A 358 5.60 19.63 9.75
N ALA A 359 5.04 18.66 9.03
CA ALA A 359 3.69 18.76 8.48
C ALA A 359 2.60 18.85 9.57
N LEU A 360 2.79 18.16 10.69
CA LEU A 360 1.87 18.15 11.84
C LEU A 360 2.05 19.36 12.77
N GLY A 361 3.06 20.24 12.53
CA GLY A 361 3.37 21.39 13.37
C GLY A 361 3.93 21.01 14.74
N GLN A 362 4.78 19.98 14.78
CA GLN A 362 5.46 19.45 15.98
C GLN A 362 6.94 19.86 16.00
#